data_e7d5972428923849f15a4b5e512d7d5f
#
_entry.id   e7d5972428923849f15a4b5e512d7d5f
#
_cell.length_a   1.000
_cell.length_b   1.000
_cell.length_c   1.000
_cell.angle_alpha   90.00
_cell.angle_beta   90.00
_cell.angle_gamma   90.00
#
_symmetry.space_group_name_H-M   'P 1'
#
loop_
_entity.id
_entity.type
_entity.pdbx_description
1 polymer ?
#
loop_
_entity_poly.entity_id
_entity_poly.type
_entity_poly.pdbx_seq_one_letter_code
_entity_poly.pdbx_strand_id
1 'polypeptide(L)'
;MATVPRSWLPAIGSPLLEGNDVVSSTPRVSHASTPTPGAHAAGRIVSALRRRPTAALAAGAFVLLSVVHLVAHLAGREQLATVTQWFVMPLLALAVWAATGGPARGRSRLVRWTLVALGFSWLGDSAPDLSSGDASFLTMVGFFLLAQLAYIAAFWPSRRSSVLRRPLLLVPYALALVVLVALCAPHAGVLLVPVMVYGTCLALMGVLSTGVNRIAGLGGAIFLVSDALIALGAFVPGFEVPGPVPSGFWVMLTYLAGQSLLVLGILRRDVRDGGVAGGASVPVEARGSAAPAS
;
A
#
# COMPACT_ATOMS: atom_id res chain seq x y z
N MET A 1 -33.48 54.46 -32.43
CA MET A 1 -33.90 54.86 -33.79
C MET A 1 -33.01 54.04 -34.73
N ALA A 2 -33.61 53.13 -35.41
CA ALA A 2 -33.38 52.61 -36.74
C ALA A 2 -33.80 51.13 -36.77
N THR A 3 -34.82 50.94 -37.55
CA THR A 3 -35.73 49.84 -37.76
C THR A 3 -35.14 48.73 -38.64
N VAL A 4 -35.57 47.50 -38.34
CA VAL A 4 -35.42 46.28 -39.14
C VAL A 4 -36.37 46.22 -40.29
N PRO A 5 -36.07 45.60 -41.45
CA PRO A 5 -37.07 45.05 -42.33
C PRO A 5 -37.14 43.52 -42.30
N ARG A 6 -38.37 43.02 -42.12
CA ARG A 6 -38.83 41.66 -42.44
C ARG A 6 -38.95 41.54 -43.97
N SER A 7 -38.55 40.38 -44.46
CA SER A 7 -39.24 39.67 -45.54
C SER A 7 -38.40 38.45 -45.96
N TRP A 8 -39.00 37.28 -45.88
CA TRP A 8 -39.20 36.31 -46.96
C TRP A 8 -39.77 35.02 -46.30
N LEU A 9 -41.09 34.94 -46.35
CA LEU A 9 -41.83 33.68 -46.35
C LEU A 9 -42.28 33.44 -47.81
N PRO A 10 -42.33 32.16 -48.22
CA PRO A 10 -43.55 31.75 -48.93
C PRO A 10 -44.21 30.51 -48.24
N ALA A 11 -45.48 30.44 -48.58
CA ALA A 11 -46.60 29.78 -48.00
C ALA A 11 -46.81 28.33 -48.46
N ILE A 12 -47.44 27.54 -47.56
CA ILE A 12 -48.68 26.74 -47.79
C ILE A 12 -48.52 25.47 -48.66
N GLY A 13 -48.80 24.32 -48.03
CA GLY A 13 -49.21 23.10 -48.72
C GLY A 13 -49.39 21.94 -47.70
N SER A 14 -50.61 21.84 -47.11
CA SER A 14 -51.08 20.57 -46.56
C SER A 14 -51.70 19.70 -47.67
N PRO A 15 -51.55 18.40 -47.59
CA PRO A 15 -52.73 17.57 -47.34
C PRO A 15 -52.54 16.36 -46.42
N LEU A 16 -53.52 16.14 -45.57
CA LEU A 16 -54.34 14.96 -45.27
C LEU A 16 -53.61 13.60 -45.02
N LEU A 17 -53.68 13.14 -43.74
CA LEU A 17 -54.19 11.84 -43.24
C LEU A 17 -53.72 10.57 -43.97
N GLU A 18 -52.83 9.84 -43.28
CA GLU A 18 -53.00 8.39 -43.15
C GLU A 18 -52.26 7.91 -41.88
N GLY A 19 -53.00 7.19 -41.03
CA GLY A 19 -52.50 6.69 -39.76
C GLY A 19 -51.60 5.50 -39.96
N ASN A 20 -50.51 5.47 -39.19
CA ASN A 20 -49.82 4.24 -38.81
C ASN A 20 -49.27 4.42 -37.40
N ASP A 21 -49.81 3.62 -36.51
CA ASP A 21 -49.34 3.46 -35.13
C ASP A 21 -47.88 2.98 -35.12
N VAL A 22 -46.94 3.89 -34.99
CA VAL A 22 -45.55 3.57 -34.68
C VAL A 22 -45.41 3.61 -33.16
N VAL A 23 -45.42 2.44 -32.54
CA VAL A 23 -45.03 2.24 -31.16
C VAL A 23 -43.65 2.82 -30.97
N SER A 24 -43.57 3.97 -30.32
CA SER A 24 -42.32 4.65 -29.90
C SER A 24 -41.69 3.84 -28.77
N SER A 25 -40.84 2.88 -29.10
CA SER A 25 -39.92 2.27 -28.16
C SER A 25 -38.70 3.17 -27.98
N THR A 26 -38.81 4.13 -27.08
CA THR A 26 -37.63 4.85 -26.58
C THR A 26 -36.68 3.82 -25.89
N PRO A 27 -35.43 3.68 -26.33
CA PRO A 27 -34.48 2.85 -25.60
C PRO A 27 -34.22 3.52 -24.24
N ARG A 28 -34.65 2.83 -23.19
CA ARG A 28 -34.32 3.21 -21.81
C ARG A 28 -32.79 3.11 -21.67
N VAL A 29 -32.08 4.22 -21.78
CA VAL A 29 -30.66 4.30 -21.48
C VAL A 29 -30.52 4.00 -19.98
N SER A 30 -30.22 2.73 -19.68
CA SER A 30 -29.80 2.31 -18.36
C SER A 30 -28.48 3.00 -18.08
N HIS A 31 -28.49 4.02 -17.23
CA HIS A 31 -27.29 4.59 -16.63
C HIS A 31 -26.71 3.52 -15.68
N ALA A 32 -26.03 2.52 -16.26
CA ALA A 32 -25.13 1.69 -15.48
C ALA A 32 -24.01 2.60 -15.02
N SER A 33 -24.05 2.98 -13.75
CA SER A 33 -22.97 3.70 -13.06
C SER A 33 -21.70 2.88 -13.24
N THR A 34 -20.76 3.37 -14.05
CA THR A 34 -19.42 2.78 -14.21
C THR A 34 -18.76 2.77 -12.83
N PRO A 35 -18.49 1.60 -12.25
CA PRO A 35 -17.87 1.51 -10.93
C PRO A 35 -16.47 2.12 -11.00
N THR A 36 -16.13 2.93 -10.00
CA THR A 36 -14.83 3.58 -9.89
C THR A 36 -13.67 2.56 -9.96
N PRO A 37 -12.53 2.89 -10.60
CA PRO A 37 -11.39 1.97 -10.77
C PRO A 37 -10.87 1.34 -9.46
N GLY A 38 -11.09 2.01 -8.32
CA GLY A 38 -10.75 1.52 -6.99
C GLY A 38 -11.63 0.36 -6.50
N ALA A 39 -12.93 0.38 -6.81
CA ALA A 39 -13.87 -0.68 -6.40
C ALA A 39 -13.58 -2.01 -7.13
N HIS A 40 -13.19 -1.95 -8.40
CA HIS A 40 -12.79 -3.14 -9.16
C HIS A 40 -11.50 -3.80 -8.63
N ALA A 41 -10.54 -3.01 -8.12
CA ALA A 41 -9.31 -3.55 -7.57
C ALA A 41 -9.54 -4.21 -6.21
N ALA A 42 -10.38 -3.63 -5.35
CA ALA A 42 -10.76 -4.22 -4.07
C ALA A 42 -11.54 -5.53 -4.28
N GLY A 43 -12.52 -5.56 -5.19
CA GLY A 43 -13.28 -6.76 -5.54
C GLY A 43 -12.40 -7.90 -6.05
N ARG A 44 -11.36 -7.60 -6.84
CA ARG A 44 -10.40 -8.62 -7.33
C ARG A 44 -9.53 -9.20 -6.21
N ILE A 45 -9.12 -8.41 -5.24
CA ILE A 45 -8.36 -8.93 -4.09
C ILE A 45 -9.26 -9.83 -3.24
N VAL A 46 -10.48 -9.39 -2.93
CA VAL A 46 -11.44 -10.20 -2.17
C VAL A 46 -11.78 -11.50 -2.90
N SER A 47 -11.97 -11.47 -4.23
CA SER A 47 -12.22 -12.68 -5.01
C SER A 47 -10.99 -13.59 -5.11
N ALA A 48 -9.78 -13.03 -5.15
CA ALA A 48 -8.52 -13.78 -5.11
C ALA A 48 -8.32 -14.46 -3.74
N LEU A 49 -8.64 -13.77 -2.64
CA LEU A 49 -8.61 -14.35 -1.30
C LEU A 49 -9.67 -15.46 -1.12
N ARG A 50 -10.88 -15.28 -1.64
CA ARG A 50 -11.92 -16.34 -1.64
C ARG A 50 -11.49 -17.60 -2.39
N ARG A 51 -10.72 -17.45 -3.47
CA ARG A 51 -10.19 -18.57 -4.26
C ARG A 51 -8.99 -19.26 -3.60
N ARG A 52 -8.43 -18.69 -2.51
CA ARG A 52 -7.25 -19.17 -1.79
C ARG A 52 -7.51 -19.15 -0.29
N PRO A 53 -8.14 -20.18 0.25
CA PRO A 53 -8.55 -20.23 1.66
C PRO A 53 -7.36 -20.03 2.61
N THR A 54 -6.18 -20.53 2.27
CA THR A 54 -4.96 -20.33 3.06
C THR A 54 -4.55 -18.86 3.18
N ALA A 55 -4.68 -18.07 2.12
CA ALA A 55 -4.40 -16.63 2.17
C ALA A 55 -5.42 -15.88 3.03
N ALA A 56 -6.70 -16.24 2.91
CA ALA A 56 -7.76 -15.65 3.71
C ALA A 56 -7.62 -15.99 5.21
N LEU A 57 -7.29 -17.24 5.52
CA LEU A 57 -7.03 -17.69 6.90
C LEU A 57 -5.83 -16.98 7.51
N ALA A 58 -4.69 -16.90 6.78
CA ALA A 58 -3.50 -16.21 7.26
C ALA A 58 -3.75 -14.70 7.47
N ALA A 59 -4.47 -14.04 6.55
CA ALA A 59 -4.84 -12.64 6.70
C ALA A 59 -5.80 -12.42 7.87
N GLY A 60 -6.78 -13.31 8.08
CA GLY A 60 -7.68 -13.29 9.22
C GLY A 60 -6.95 -13.49 10.54
N ALA A 61 -6.04 -14.46 10.59
CA ALA A 61 -5.20 -14.72 11.77
C ALA A 61 -4.28 -13.51 12.07
N PHE A 62 -3.69 -12.88 11.05
CA PHE A 62 -2.92 -11.66 11.21
C PHE A 62 -3.76 -10.54 11.85
N VAL A 63 -4.97 -10.28 11.32
CA VAL A 63 -5.85 -9.23 11.84
C VAL A 63 -6.26 -9.53 13.29
N LEU A 64 -6.68 -10.76 13.57
CA LEU A 64 -7.07 -11.17 14.92
C LEU A 64 -5.90 -11.01 15.91
N LEU A 65 -4.71 -11.51 15.54
CA LEU A 65 -3.54 -11.40 16.40
C LEU A 65 -3.10 -9.94 16.59
N SER A 66 -3.20 -9.12 15.55
CA SER A 66 -2.93 -7.66 15.64
C SER A 66 -3.87 -6.98 16.63
N VAL A 67 -5.16 -7.32 16.62
CA VAL A 67 -6.13 -6.81 17.61
C VAL A 67 -5.77 -7.27 19.01
N VAL A 68 -5.47 -8.56 19.21
CA VAL A 68 -5.05 -9.11 20.51
C VAL A 68 -3.79 -8.39 21.01
N HIS A 69 -2.79 -8.18 20.14
CA HIS A 69 -1.57 -7.47 20.46
C HIS A 69 -1.82 -6.02 20.91
N LEU A 70 -2.65 -5.28 20.16
CA LEU A 70 -3.00 -3.90 20.52
C LEU A 70 -3.80 -3.83 21.84
N VAL A 71 -4.72 -4.77 22.07
CA VAL A 71 -5.46 -4.87 23.34
C VAL A 71 -4.52 -5.22 24.49
N ALA A 72 -3.50 -6.06 24.27
CA ALA A 72 -2.51 -6.38 25.29
C ALA A 72 -1.72 -5.14 25.74
N HIS A 73 -1.34 -4.27 24.79
CA HIS A 73 -0.73 -2.97 25.10
C HIS A 73 -1.65 -2.06 25.92
N LEU A 74 -2.92 -1.96 25.55
CA LEU A 74 -3.91 -1.16 26.31
C LEU A 74 -4.15 -1.70 27.71
N ALA A 75 -4.10 -3.02 27.89
CA ALA A 75 -4.35 -3.68 29.17
C ALA A 75 -3.07 -3.83 30.03
N GLY A 76 -1.91 -3.28 29.60
CA GLY A 76 -0.63 -3.41 30.31
C GLY A 76 -0.14 -4.86 30.42
N ARG A 77 -0.53 -5.74 29.48
CA ARG A 77 -0.14 -7.17 29.45
C ARG A 77 1.14 -7.36 28.64
N GLU A 78 2.27 -6.92 29.19
CA GLU A 78 3.57 -6.90 28.48
C GLU A 78 3.97 -8.28 27.94
N GLN A 79 3.87 -9.34 28.72
CA GLN A 79 4.22 -10.71 28.26
C GLN A 79 3.35 -11.15 27.07
N LEU A 80 2.04 -10.83 27.10
CA LEU A 80 1.15 -11.15 25.99
C LEU A 80 1.50 -10.31 24.74
N ALA A 81 1.86 -9.04 24.93
CA ALA A 81 2.31 -8.17 23.85
C ALA A 81 3.58 -8.73 23.21
N THR A 82 4.60 -9.09 23.99
CA THR A 82 5.85 -9.70 23.49
C THR A 82 5.58 -10.98 22.70
N VAL A 83 4.83 -11.91 23.27
CA VAL A 83 4.56 -13.20 22.59
C VAL A 83 3.77 -12.99 21.29
N THR A 84 2.77 -12.14 21.30
CA THR A 84 1.96 -11.88 20.09
C THR A 84 2.76 -11.18 19.00
N GLN A 85 3.70 -10.30 19.35
CA GLN A 85 4.58 -9.59 18.42
C GLN A 85 5.39 -10.56 17.55
N TRP A 86 5.88 -11.64 18.12
CA TRP A 86 6.68 -12.64 17.38
C TRP A 86 5.94 -13.31 16.23
N PHE A 87 4.61 -13.35 16.27
CA PHE A 87 3.81 -14.05 15.27
C PHE A 87 3.12 -13.13 14.26
N VAL A 88 3.05 -11.83 14.52
CA VAL A 88 2.31 -10.89 13.65
C VAL A 88 2.94 -10.82 12.25
N MET A 89 4.25 -10.57 12.15
CA MET A 89 4.92 -10.46 10.85
C MET A 89 4.99 -11.79 10.08
N PRO A 90 5.24 -12.96 10.70
CA PRO A 90 5.12 -14.25 10.03
C PRO A 90 3.74 -14.51 9.42
N LEU A 91 2.66 -14.15 10.12
CA LEU A 91 1.30 -14.30 9.59
C LEU A 91 1.05 -13.38 8.39
N LEU A 92 1.54 -12.13 8.44
CA LEU A 92 1.45 -11.21 7.30
C LEU A 92 2.27 -11.72 6.11
N ALA A 93 3.48 -12.22 6.33
CA ALA A 93 4.32 -12.81 5.30
C ALA A 93 3.66 -14.07 4.69
N LEU A 94 3.06 -14.93 5.53
CA LEU A 94 2.30 -16.09 5.07
C LEU A 94 1.09 -15.68 4.23
N ALA A 95 0.36 -14.64 4.62
CA ALA A 95 -0.77 -14.11 3.85
C ALA A 95 -0.32 -13.63 2.47
N VAL A 96 0.78 -12.88 2.38
CA VAL A 96 1.38 -12.43 1.11
C VAL A 96 1.82 -13.63 0.26
N TRP A 97 2.53 -14.58 0.87
CA TRP A 97 3.02 -15.77 0.19
C TRP A 97 1.89 -16.61 -0.40
N ALA A 98 0.84 -16.85 0.37
CA ALA A 98 -0.33 -17.60 -0.07
C ALA A 98 -1.15 -16.81 -1.13
N ALA A 99 -1.32 -15.50 -0.96
CA ALA A 99 -2.05 -14.66 -1.90
C ALA A 99 -1.38 -14.58 -3.27
N THR A 100 -0.05 -14.71 -3.34
CA THR A 100 0.72 -14.61 -4.58
C THR A 100 1.03 -15.96 -5.25
N GLY A 101 0.43 -17.06 -4.79
CA GLY A 101 0.45 -18.36 -5.47
C GLY A 101 1.27 -19.45 -4.79
N GLY A 102 1.76 -19.24 -3.58
CA GLY A 102 2.54 -20.24 -2.86
C GLY A 102 3.77 -20.70 -3.67
N PRO A 103 4.16 -21.99 -3.61
CA PRO A 103 5.34 -22.51 -4.32
C PRO A 103 5.14 -22.65 -5.84
N ALA A 104 3.88 -22.70 -6.32
CA ALA A 104 3.55 -23.08 -7.69
C ALA A 104 3.72 -21.97 -8.73
N ARG A 105 3.95 -20.72 -8.33
CA ARG A 105 4.02 -19.58 -9.25
C ARG A 105 5.29 -18.76 -9.05
N GLY A 106 5.97 -18.42 -10.14
CA GLY A 106 7.08 -17.46 -10.09
C GLY A 106 6.59 -16.11 -9.56
N ARG A 107 7.16 -15.64 -8.44
CA ARG A 107 6.81 -14.35 -7.84
C ARG A 107 7.49 -13.21 -8.56
N SER A 108 6.80 -12.07 -8.67
CA SER A 108 7.43 -10.84 -9.13
C SER A 108 8.58 -10.41 -8.20
N ARG A 109 9.52 -9.65 -8.74
CA ARG A 109 10.62 -9.07 -7.95
C ARG A 109 10.08 -8.26 -6.76
N LEU A 110 8.99 -7.52 -6.97
CA LEU A 110 8.33 -6.72 -5.94
C LEU A 110 7.90 -7.58 -4.75
N VAL A 111 7.19 -8.68 -5.01
CA VAL A 111 6.71 -9.61 -3.96
C VAL A 111 7.87 -10.32 -3.26
N ARG A 112 8.90 -10.77 -4.00
CA ARG A 112 10.07 -11.45 -3.39
C ARG A 112 10.78 -10.55 -2.38
N TRP A 113 11.11 -9.32 -2.74
CA TRP A 113 11.77 -8.39 -1.85
C TRP A 113 10.87 -7.95 -0.68
N THR A 114 9.55 -7.88 -0.87
CA THR A 114 8.60 -7.66 0.22
C THR A 114 8.63 -8.79 1.25
N LEU A 115 8.67 -10.05 0.80
CA LEU A 115 8.78 -11.18 1.72
C LEU A 115 10.11 -11.16 2.51
N VAL A 116 11.21 -10.78 1.85
CA VAL A 116 12.50 -10.57 2.53
C VAL A 116 12.41 -9.45 3.57
N ALA A 117 11.76 -8.32 3.21
CA ALA A 117 11.56 -7.21 4.14
C ALA A 117 10.73 -7.62 5.35
N LEU A 118 9.63 -8.35 5.16
CA LEU A 118 8.80 -8.86 6.25
C LEU A 118 9.57 -9.86 7.13
N GLY A 119 10.45 -10.68 6.56
CA GLY A 119 11.34 -11.57 7.32
C GLY A 119 12.32 -10.80 8.20
N PHE A 120 12.94 -9.75 7.69
CA PHE A 120 13.81 -8.88 8.49
C PHE A 120 13.03 -8.06 9.51
N SER A 121 11.81 -7.59 9.19
CA SER A 121 10.93 -6.95 10.17
C SER A 121 10.60 -7.89 11.33
N TRP A 122 10.29 -9.16 11.02
CA TRP A 122 10.09 -10.19 12.04
C TRP A 122 11.30 -10.37 12.96
N LEU A 123 12.51 -10.40 12.39
CA LEU A 123 13.74 -10.48 13.19
C LEU A 123 13.95 -9.21 14.03
N GLY A 124 13.60 -8.03 13.49
CA GLY A 124 13.62 -6.77 14.24
C GLY A 124 12.62 -6.74 15.40
N ASP A 125 11.49 -7.44 15.25
CA ASP A 125 10.46 -7.55 16.28
C ASP A 125 10.81 -8.58 17.38
N SER A 126 11.60 -9.62 17.08
CA SER A 126 11.82 -10.76 17.97
C SER A 126 13.25 -10.90 18.50
N ALA A 127 14.26 -10.59 17.68
CA ALA A 127 15.66 -10.78 18.09
C ALA A 127 16.13 -9.84 19.22
N PRO A 128 15.61 -8.61 19.38
CA PRO A 128 15.96 -7.74 20.50
C PRO A 128 15.70 -8.36 21.87
N ASP A 129 14.69 -9.22 22.00
CA ASP A 129 14.35 -9.92 23.26
C ASP A 129 15.44 -10.92 23.72
N LEU A 130 16.38 -11.25 22.84
CA LEU A 130 17.52 -12.11 23.14
C LEU A 130 18.76 -11.36 23.67
N SER A 131 18.67 -10.04 23.76
CA SER A 131 19.74 -9.14 24.20
C SER A 131 19.19 -8.06 25.13
N SER A 132 20.06 -7.22 25.69
CA SER A 132 19.66 -6.18 26.62
C SER A 132 20.43 -4.87 26.38
N GLY A 133 19.90 -3.75 26.88
CA GLY A 133 20.51 -2.43 26.76
C GLY A 133 20.74 -2.00 25.31
N ASP A 134 21.86 -1.35 25.03
CA ASP A 134 22.20 -0.81 23.71
C ASP A 134 22.29 -1.91 22.64
N ALA A 135 22.67 -3.14 23.02
CA ALA A 135 22.73 -4.27 22.10
C ALA A 135 21.33 -4.68 21.59
N SER A 136 20.31 -4.63 22.45
CA SER A 136 18.91 -4.87 22.06
C SER A 136 18.45 -3.81 21.04
N PHE A 137 18.67 -2.53 21.33
CA PHE A 137 18.33 -1.44 20.44
C PHE A 137 19.04 -1.56 19.08
N LEU A 138 20.36 -1.81 19.09
CA LEU A 138 21.14 -1.98 17.85
C LEU A 138 20.70 -3.21 17.05
N THR A 139 20.31 -4.28 17.71
CA THR A 139 19.76 -5.47 17.05
C THR A 139 18.45 -5.15 16.34
N MET A 140 17.54 -4.45 17.02
CA MET A 140 16.29 -3.97 16.44
C MET A 140 16.55 -3.09 15.21
N VAL A 141 17.31 -2.01 15.37
CA VAL A 141 17.63 -1.06 14.31
C VAL A 141 18.35 -1.75 13.14
N GLY A 142 19.26 -2.68 13.41
CA GLY A 142 19.99 -3.43 12.39
C GLY A 142 19.06 -4.27 11.50
N PHE A 143 18.17 -5.05 12.09
CA PHE A 143 17.23 -5.86 11.32
C PHE A 143 16.18 -5.01 10.59
N PHE A 144 15.66 -3.96 11.21
CA PHE A 144 14.77 -3.03 10.53
C PHE A 144 15.48 -2.26 9.41
N LEU A 145 16.77 -1.92 9.54
CA LEU A 145 17.57 -1.36 8.45
C LEU A 145 17.63 -2.31 7.25
N LEU A 146 17.87 -3.61 7.49
CA LEU A 146 17.84 -4.63 6.43
C LEU A 146 16.44 -4.74 5.80
N ALA A 147 15.39 -4.63 6.59
CA ALA A 147 14.02 -4.57 6.08
C ALA A 147 13.80 -3.35 5.19
N GLN A 148 14.28 -2.16 5.58
CA GLN A 148 14.19 -0.94 4.78
C GLN A 148 14.96 -1.08 3.46
N LEU A 149 16.16 -1.64 3.48
CA LEU A 149 16.94 -1.90 2.27
C LEU A 149 16.23 -2.88 1.33
N ALA A 150 15.59 -3.92 1.87
CA ALA A 150 14.78 -4.85 1.08
C ALA A 150 13.56 -4.15 0.45
N TYR A 151 12.85 -3.29 1.19
CA TYR A 151 11.76 -2.47 0.64
C TYR A 151 12.25 -1.48 -0.42
N ILE A 152 13.39 -0.82 -0.20
CA ILE A 152 14.02 0.05 -1.20
C ILE A 152 14.29 -0.74 -2.48
N ALA A 153 14.87 -1.96 -2.38
CA ALA A 153 15.11 -2.83 -3.52
C ALA A 153 13.81 -3.24 -4.23
N ALA A 154 12.72 -3.49 -3.46
CA ALA A 154 11.40 -3.78 -4.00
C ALA A 154 10.84 -2.60 -4.81
N PHE A 155 10.95 -1.37 -4.29
CA PHE A 155 10.32 -0.16 -4.85
C PHE A 155 11.18 0.55 -5.89
N TRP A 156 12.49 0.25 -5.96
CA TRP A 156 13.43 0.91 -6.87
C TRP A 156 13.00 0.95 -8.34
N PRO A 157 12.40 -0.13 -8.91
CA PRO A 157 11.89 -0.06 -10.28
C PRO A 157 10.82 1.01 -10.49
N SER A 158 10.06 1.34 -9.44
CA SER A 158 8.99 2.35 -9.47
C SER A 158 9.46 3.78 -9.13
N ARG A 159 10.78 4.00 -8.90
CA ARG A 159 11.33 5.30 -8.46
C ARG A 159 10.95 6.47 -9.38
N ARG A 160 10.82 6.21 -10.69
CA ARG A 160 10.45 7.24 -11.67
C ARG A 160 9.00 7.72 -11.52
N SER A 161 8.15 6.91 -10.91
CA SER A 161 6.73 7.23 -10.63
C SER A 161 6.52 7.77 -9.21
N SER A 162 7.57 7.76 -8.37
CA SER A 162 7.50 8.23 -6.99
C SER A 162 7.60 9.76 -6.89
N VAL A 163 7.31 10.28 -5.70
CA VAL A 163 7.50 11.70 -5.39
C VAL A 163 8.97 12.13 -5.44
N LEU A 164 9.93 11.21 -5.56
CA LEU A 164 11.34 11.51 -5.76
C LEU A 164 11.60 12.49 -6.92
N ARG A 165 10.74 12.51 -7.94
CA ARG A 165 10.81 13.43 -9.07
C ARG A 165 10.09 14.77 -8.86
N ARG A 166 9.51 14.97 -7.69
CA ARG A 166 8.74 16.17 -7.34
C ARG A 166 9.34 16.82 -6.09
N PRO A 167 10.33 17.72 -6.23
CA PRO A 167 11.11 18.22 -5.10
C PRO A 167 10.25 18.81 -3.97
N LEU A 168 9.16 19.49 -4.29
CA LEU A 168 8.25 20.02 -3.28
C LEU A 168 7.58 18.94 -2.41
N LEU A 169 7.33 17.75 -2.96
CA LEU A 169 6.75 16.64 -2.20
C LEU A 169 7.80 15.87 -1.38
N LEU A 170 9.10 16.14 -1.56
CA LEU A 170 10.17 15.62 -0.70
C LEU A 170 10.32 16.45 0.59
N VAL A 171 9.89 17.71 0.56
CA VAL A 171 10.02 18.61 1.70
C VAL A 171 9.48 18.03 3.01
N PRO A 172 8.26 17.46 3.08
CA PRO A 172 7.76 16.89 4.32
C PRO A 172 8.60 15.72 4.84
N TYR A 173 9.15 14.87 3.97
CA TYR A 173 10.03 13.76 4.36
C TYR A 173 11.38 14.25 4.86
N ALA A 174 11.98 15.23 4.16
CA ALA A 174 13.24 15.84 4.57
C ALA A 174 13.08 16.61 5.90
N LEU A 175 11.99 17.37 6.05
CA LEU A 175 11.69 18.10 7.27
C LEU A 175 11.49 17.14 8.44
N ALA A 176 10.71 16.08 8.26
CA ALA A 176 10.48 15.06 9.29
C ALA A 176 11.81 14.43 9.73
N LEU A 177 12.69 14.06 8.78
CA LEU A 177 14.01 13.51 9.09
C LEU A 177 14.88 14.51 9.84
N VAL A 178 14.97 15.77 9.37
CA VAL A 178 15.78 16.82 10.01
C VAL A 178 15.29 17.10 11.42
N VAL A 179 13.99 17.26 11.62
CA VAL A 179 13.39 17.49 12.93
C VAL A 179 13.67 16.32 13.87
N LEU A 180 13.45 15.08 13.40
CA LEU A 180 13.68 13.88 14.20
C LEU A 180 15.16 13.78 14.63
N VAL A 181 16.10 13.97 13.69
CA VAL A 181 17.54 13.96 13.99
C VAL A 181 17.90 15.08 14.97
N ALA A 182 17.38 16.29 14.78
CA ALA A 182 17.65 17.41 15.67
C ALA A 182 17.16 17.18 17.10
N LEU A 183 16.02 16.51 17.27
CA LEU A 183 15.47 16.15 18.59
C LEU A 183 16.25 15.03 19.27
N CYS A 184 16.70 14.01 18.50
CA CYS A 184 17.41 12.86 19.03
C CYS A 184 18.92 13.12 19.26
N ALA A 185 19.56 13.96 18.44
CA ALA A 185 21.01 14.17 18.42
C ALA A 185 21.63 14.53 19.78
N PRO A 186 21.02 15.40 20.63
CA PRO A 186 21.61 15.76 21.92
C PRO A 186 21.79 14.57 22.89
N HIS A 187 21.00 13.50 22.71
CA HIS A 187 20.96 12.36 23.62
C HIS A 187 21.36 11.02 22.96
N ALA A 188 21.57 11.00 21.65
CA ALA A 188 21.88 9.77 20.92
C ALA A 188 23.33 9.28 21.11
N GLY A 189 24.26 10.18 21.48
CA GLY A 189 25.66 9.81 21.69
C GLY A 189 26.26 9.02 20.52
N VAL A 190 26.83 7.87 20.81
CA VAL A 190 27.43 6.98 19.79
C VAL A 190 26.40 6.36 18.84
N LEU A 191 25.12 6.33 19.21
CA LEU A 191 24.03 5.81 18.39
C LEU A 191 23.54 6.81 17.32
N LEU A 192 24.04 8.06 17.33
CA LEU A 192 23.60 9.08 16.37
C LEU A 192 23.83 8.64 14.92
N VAL A 193 24.99 8.08 14.60
CA VAL A 193 25.31 7.64 13.24
C VAL A 193 24.38 6.50 12.78
N PRO A 194 24.19 5.39 13.53
CA PRO A 194 23.18 4.38 13.22
C PRO A 194 21.78 4.93 13.01
N VAL A 195 21.33 5.85 13.87
CA VAL A 195 19.99 6.48 13.77
C VAL A 195 19.85 7.33 12.50
N MET A 196 20.88 8.09 12.15
CA MET A 196 20.89 8.90 10.90
C MET A 196 20.84 8.01 9.65
N VAL A 197 21.64 6.94 9.60
CA VAL A 197 21.65 6.00 8.49
C VAL A 197 20.27 5.33 8.36
N TYR A 198 19.75 4.85 9.48
CA TYR A 198 18.43 4.23 9.53
C TYR A 198 17.33 5.18 9.08
N GLY A 199 17.24 6.36 9.66
CA GLY A 199 16.23 7.37 9.32
C GLY A 199 16.29 7.80 7.86
N THR A 200 17.49 7.90 7.27
CA THR A 200 17.66 8.20 5.85
C THR A 200 17.12 7.07 4.97
N CYS A 201 17.43 5.81 5.28
CA CYS A 201 16.89 4.65 4.56
C CYS A 201 15.37 4.57 4.72
N LEU A 202 14.84 4.81 5.90
CA LEU A 202 13.41 4.84 6.18
C LEU A 202 12.70 5.93 5.37
N ALA A 203 13.20 7.16 5.36
CA ALA A 203 12.66 8.26 4.56
C ALA A 203 12.69 7.93 3.06
N LEU A 204 13.81 7.36 2.57
CA LEU A 204 13.93 6.93 1.18
C LEU A 204 12.91 5.82 0.83
N MET A 205 12.73 4.83 1.70
CA MET A 205 11.72 3.79 1.54
C MET A 205 10.31 4.40 1.45
N GLY A 206 9.96 5.32 2.39
CA GLY A 206 8.68 6.03 2.39
C GLY A 206 8.44 6.80 1.10
N VAL A 207 9.43 7.53 0.61
CA VAL A 207 9.40 8.25 -0.68
C VAL A 207 9.18 7.29 -1.85
N LEU A 208 9.94 6.20 -1.92
CA LEU A 208 9.86 5.23 -3.01
C LEU A 208 8.54 4.45 -3.03
N SER A 209 7.94 4.19 -1.86
CA SER A 209 6.65 3.50 -1.74
C SER A 209 5.52 4.22 -2.48
N THR A 210 5.59 5.56 -2.59
CA THR A 210 4.64 6.39 -3.35
C THR A 210 4.62 6.05 -4.84
N GLY A 211 5.74 5.54 -5.37
CA GLY A 211 5.87 5.11 -6.77
C GLY A 211 5.16 3.79 -7.07
N VAL A 212 4.87 2.98 -6.08
CA VAL A 212 4.08 1.76 -6.21
C VAL A 212 2.61 2.12 -6.44
N ASN A 213 2.00 2.81 -5.50
CA ASN A 213 0.68 3.45 -5.59
C ASN A 213 0.41 4.27 -4.31
N ARG A 214 -0.72 4.99 -4.28
CA ARG A 214 -1.10 5.86 -3.15
C ARG A 214 -1.23 5.10 -1.82
N ILE A 215 -1.66 3.83 -1.85
CA ILE A 215 -1.86 3.02 -0.63
C ILE A 215 -0.51 2.62 -0.05
N ALA A 216 0.42 2.14 -0.89
CA ALA A 216 1.78 1.87 -0.44
C ALA A 216 2.47 3.15 0.06
N GLY A 217 2.25 4.29 -0.61
CA GLY A 217 2.77 5.59 -0.17
C GLY A 217 2.25 6.00 1.21
N LEU A 218 0.95 5.82 1.47
CA LEU A 218 0.37 6.05 2.80
C LEU A 218 0.96 5.08 3.84
N GLY A 219 1.11 3.80 3.47
CA GLY A 219 1.74 2.80 4.33
C GLY A 219 3.17 3.19 4.73
N GLY A 220 3.99 3.63 3.77
CA GLY A 220 5.35 4.09 4.04
C GLY A 220 5.40 5.35 4.93
N ALA A 221 4.46 6.28 4.75
CA ALA A 221 4.37 7.47 5.60
C ALA A 221 3.96 7.11 7.04
N ILE A 222 3.00 6.20 7.23
CA ILE A 222 2.57 5.75 8.56
C ILE A 222 3.68 4.94 9.24
N PHE A 223 4.42 4.12 8.48
CA PHE A 223 5.58 3.40 9.01
C PHE A 223 6.64 4.37 9.53
N LEU A 224 6.92 5.46 8.78
CA LEU A 224 7.84 6.51 9.22
C LEU A 224 7.39 7.15 10.55
N VAL A 225 6.08 7.34 10.76
CA VAL A 225 5.53 7.83 12.04
C VAL A 225 5.80 6.83 13.16
N SER A 226 5.59 5.53 12.94
CA SER A 226 5.90 4.50 13.93
C SER A 226 7.34 4.57 14.42
N ASP A 227 8.27 4.61 13.48
CA ASP A 227 9.70 4.61 13.79
C ASP A 227 10.17 5.94 14.39
N ALA A 228 9.52 7.05 14.02
CA ALA A 228 9.74 8.33 14.67
C ALA A 228 9.32 8.28 16.15
N LEU A 229 8.20 7.63 16.49
CA LEU A 229 7.78 7.43 17.88
C LEU A 229 8.78 6.58 18.66
N ILE A 230 9.33 5.53 18.05
CA ILE A 230 10.39 4.70 18.67
C ILE A 230 11.63 5.56 18.96
N ALA A 231 12.09 6.32 17.98
CA ALA A 231 13.28 7.16 18.13
C ALA A 231 13.09 8.26 19.19
N LEU A 232 11.92 8.90 19.22
CA LEU A 232 11.60 9.91 20.24
C LEU A 232 11.56 9.28 21.63
N GLY A 233 10.93 8.11 21.80
CA GLY A 233 10.91 7.40 23.08
C GLY A 233 12.28 6.94 23.55
N ALA A 234 13.18 6.58 22.61
CA ALA A 234 14.53 6.14 22.94
C ALA A 234 15.50 7.28 23.29
N PHE A 235 15.38 8.44 22.65
CA PHE A 235 16.39 9.49 22.71
C PHE A 235 15.90 10.82 23.30
N VAL A 236 14.60 11.05 23.45
CA VAL A 236 14.08 12.28 24.05
C VAL A 236 13.62 12.00 25.47
N PRO A 237 14.33 12.54 26.49
CA PRO A 237 14.00 12.29 27.90
C PRO A 237 12.55 12.68 28.22
N GLY A 238 11.80 11.75 28.83
CA GLY A 238 10.42 11.98 29.22
C GLY A 238 9.42 12.08 28.06
N PHE A 239 9.83 11.68 26.85
CA PHE A 239 8.88 11.65 25.74
C PHE A 239 7.85 10.52 25.93
N GLU A 240 6.61 10.90 25.99
CA GLU A 240 5.46 10.03 25.92
C GLU A 240 4.42 10.64 24.96
N VAL A 241 3.68 9.78 24.26
CA VAL A 241 2.57 10.24 23.44
C VAL A 241 1.49 10.80 24.37
N PRO A 242 1.04 12.06 24.21
CA PRO A 242 0.06 12.66 25.11
C PRO A 242 -1.24 11.87 25.13
N GLY A 243 -1.80 11.66 26.34
CA GLY A 243 -3.10 11.03 26.54
C GLY A 243 -3.05 9.81 27.46
N PRO A 244 -4.19 9.14 27.65
CA PRO A 244 -4.31 8.00 28.57
C PRO A 244 -3.80 6.67 27.97
N VAL A 245 -3.40 6.67 26.70
CA VAL A 245 -3.01 5.45 25.96
C VAL A 245 -1.49 5.33 25.96
N PRO A 246 -0.91 4.17 26.33
CA PRO A 246 0.52 3.97 26.35
C PRO A 246 1.19 4.22 24.99
N SER A 247 2.39 4.81 24.99
CA SER A 247 3.14 5.10 23.77
C SER A 247 3.38 3.84 22.90
N GLY A 248 3.63 2.68 23.52
CA GLY A 248 3.78 1.41 22.83
C GLY A 248 2.57 1.01 21.97
N PHE A 249 1.35 1.33 22.42
CA PHE A 249 0.16 1.11 21.59
C PHE A 249 0.20 1.91 20.29
N TRP A 250 0.59 3.19 20.35
CA TRP A 250 0.66 4.04 19.16
C TRP A 250 1.76 3.60 18.19
N VAL A 251 2.91 3.20 18.73
CA VAL A 251 3.99 2.61 17.93
C VAL A 251 3.48 1.38 17.18
N MET A 252 2.85 0.44 17.89
CA MET A 252 2.40 -0.82 17.27
C MET A 252 1.20 -0.60 16.34
N LEU A 253 0.27 0.29 16.66
CA LEU A 253 -0.85 0.63 15.79
C LEU A 253 -0.35 1.18 14.45
N THR A 254 0.57 2.15 14.50
CA THR A 254 1.13 2.77 13.28
C THR A 254 2.03 1.78 12.52
N TYR A 255 2.79 0.94 13.19
CA TYR A 255 3.58 -0.12 12.58
C TYR A 255 2.71 -1.12 11.81
N LEU A 256 1.71 -1.70 12.49
CA LEU A 256 0.80 -2.68 11.88
C LEU A 256 -0.01 -2.09 10.73
N ALA A 257 -0.49 -0.86 10.89
CA ALA A 257 -1.19 -0.14 9.83
C ALA A 257 -0.26 0.15 8.64
N GLY A 258 0.96 0.63 8.89
CA GLY A 258 1.98 0.90 7.87
C GLY A 258 2.31 -0.36 7.07
N GLN A 259 2.65 -1.46 7.74
CA GLN A 259 2.94 -2.75 7.11
C GLN A 259 1.76 -3.30 6.31
N SER A 260 0.55 -3.23 6.87
CA SER A 260 -0.67 -3.67 6.19
C SER A 260 -0.93 -2.90 4.89
N LEU A 261 -0.80 -1.57 4.93
CA LEU A 261 -1.00 -0.71 3.77
C LEU A 261 0.10 -0.89 2.71
N LEU A 262 1.36 -1.06 3.12
CA LEU A 262 2.46 -1.41 2.22
C LEU A 262 2.13 -2.70 1.46
N VAL A 263 1.82 -3.76 2.20
CA VAL A 263 1.46 -5.08 1.63
C VAL A 263 0.24 -4.98 0.72
N LEU A 264 -0.83 -4.29 1.15
CA LEU A 264 -2.04 -4.10 0.35
C LEU A 264 -1.73 -3.37 -0.96
N GLY A 265 -0.91 -2.32 -0.90
CA GLY A 265 -0.47 -1.58 -2.08
C GLY A 265 0.34 -2.44 -3.04
N ILE A 266 1.25 -3.25 -2.51
CA ILE A 266 2.09 -4.19 -3.27
C ILE A 266 1.24 -5.25 -3.96
N LEU A 267 0.32 -5.89 -3.24
CA LEU A 267 -0.58 -6.90 -3.82
C LEU A 267 -1.48 -6.31 -4.91
N ARG A 268 -1.98 -5.08 -4.74
CA ARG A 268 -2.75 -4.38 -5.77
C ARG A 268 -1.92 -4.12 -7.02
N ARG A 269 -0.66 -3.77 -6.87
CA ARG A 269 0.25 -3.55 -7.99
C ARG A 269 0.56 -4.85 -8.71
N ASP A 270 0.90 -5.92 -7.98
CA ASP A 270 1.22 -7.23 -8.52
C ASP A 270 0.06 -7.82 -9.35
N VAL A 271 -1.18 -7.69 -8.85
CA VAL A 271 -2.40 -8.11 -9.58
C VAL A 271 -2.60 -7.30 -10.87
N ARG A 272 -2.31 -6.00 -10.85
CA ARG A 272 -2.43 -5.15 -12.04
C ARG A 272 -1.41 -5.55 -13.12
N ASP A 273 -0.16 -5.71 -12.71
CA ASP A 273 0.94 -6.03 -13.62
C ASP A 273 0.81 -7.45 -14.18
N GLY A 274 0.37 -8.43 -13.37
CA GLY A 274 0.05 -9.79 -13.81
C GLY A 274 -1.16 -9.86 -14.75
N GLY A 275 -2.16 -8.98 -14.60
CA GLY A 275 -3.30 -8.87 -15.49
C GLY A 275 -2.95 -8.30 -16.87
N VAL A 276 -2.01 -7.37 -16.94
CA VAL A 276 -1.50 -6.81 -18.21
C VAL A 276 -0.69 -7.84 -18.98
N ALA A 277 0.15 -8.63 -18.31
CA ALA A 277 0.93 -9.69 -18.95
C ALA A 277 0.05 -10.83 -19.51
N GLY A 278 -1.07 -11.15 -18.85
CA GLY A 278 -2.04 -12.17 -19.32
C GLY A 278 -2.90 -11.71 -20.51
N GLY A 279 -3.08 -10.39 -20.71
CA GLY A 279 -3.85 -9.84 -21.82
C GLY A 279 -3.06 -9.68 -23.13
N ALA A 280 -1.74 -9.66 -23.06
CA ALA A 280 -0.88 -9.49 -24.24
C ALA A 280 -0.58 -10.77 -25.01
N SER A 281 -1.05 -11.93 -24.56
CA SER A 281 -0.79 -13.25 -25.16
C SER A 281 -2.02 -13.90 -25.83
N VAL A 282 -2.94 -13.11 -26.42
CA VAL A 282 -3.88 -13.65 -27.39
C VAL A 282 -3.21 -13.64 -28.75
N PRO A 283 -2.80 -14.79 -29.30
CA PRO A 283 -2.32 -14.84 -30.68
C PRO A 283 -3.48 -14.40 -31.58
N VAL A 284 -3.24 -13.40 -32.42
CA VAL A 284 -4.09 -13.16 -33.59
C VAL A 284 -3.89 -14.36 -34.50
N GLU A 285 -4.71 -15.37 -34.33
CA GLU A 285 -4.78 -16.48 -35.24
C GLU A 285 -5.18 -15.93 -36.62
N ALA A 286 -4.27 -16.10 -37.54
CA ALA A 286 -4.40 -15.71 -38.93
C ALA A 286 -5.76 -16.17 -39.46
N ARG A 287 -6.61 -15.22 -39.83
CA ARG A 287 -7.75 -15.50 -40.70
C ARG A 287 -7.20 -16.04 -42.00
N GLY A 288 -7.35 -17.36 -42.15
CA GLY A 288 -6.96 -18.08 -43.34
C GLY A 288 -7.60 -17.44 -44.55
N SER A 289 -6.77 -17.10 -45.52
CA SER A 289 -7.08 -16.76 -46.87
C SER A 289 -7.84 -17.99 -47.51
N ALA A 290 -9.14 -17.91 -47.63
CA ALA A 290 -9.88 -18.75 -48.52
C ALA A 290 -9.68 -18.20 -49.94
N ALA A 291 -8.85 -18.86 -50.72
CA ALA A 291 -8.76 -18.64 -52.16
C ALA A 291 -10.01 -19.19 -52.85
N PRO A 292 -10.59 -18.47 -53.83
CA PRO A 292 -11.68 -19.05 -54.63
C PRO A 292 -11.10 -20.03 -55.67
N ALA A 293 -11.62 -21.25 -55.67
CA ALA A 293 -11.40 -22.20 -56.72
C ALA A 293 -12.18 -21.78 -57.98
N SER A 294 -11.49 -21.63 -59.08
CA SER A 294 -11.98 -21.55 -60.44
C SER A 294 -12.45 -22.90 -60.99
#